data_36ca73460b793e123420dd886b5d97e1
#
_entry.id   36ca73460b793e123420dd886b5d97e1
#
_cell.length_a   1.000
_cell.length_b   1.000
_cell.length_c   1.000
_cell.angle_alpha   90.00
_cell.angle_beta   90.00
_cell.angle_gamma   90.00
#
_symmetry.space_group_name_H-M   'P 1'
#
loop_
_entity.id
_entity.type
_entity.pdbx_description
1 polymer ?
#
loop_
_entity_poly.entity_id
_entity_poly.type
_entity_poly.pdbx_seq_one_letter_code
_entity_poly.pdbx_strand_id
1 'polypeptide(L)'
;EYENLGKALNGKNAFDCASVVPSVIAAAEAVLSSQQMENGIGVVDLGDSTTSVAIYDAGELQFVGVVPIGSNDITKDLAMILKTVPEVAEEVKLRFASANFEKIDKDFTIKRDRMEYTFNRMTVDEVVEARLEEIFDGVCSLLKKAGYAKRLPEGVMLTGGGANMRGIDAYARERVELAARIGRPGMTLATEVKEISKPE
;
A
#
# COMPACT_ATOMS: atom_id res chain seq x y z
N GLU A 1 -5.70 6.62 -23.47
CA GLU A 1 -6.45 6.63 -22.22
C GLU A 1 -6.42 8.00 -21.51
N TYR A 2 -5.25 8.63 -21.32
CA TYR A 2 -5.11 9.95 -20.69
C TYR A 2 -5.87 11.07 -21.41
N GLU A 3 -5.89 11.08 -22.75
CA GLU A 3 -6.68 12.05 -23.53
C GLU A 3 -8.19 11.92 -23.27
N ASN A 4 -8.68 10.69 -23.07
CA ASN A 4 -10.09 10.45 -22.79
C ASN A 4 -10.46 10.86 -21.36
N LEU A 5 -9.54 10.70 -20.40
CA LEU A 5 -9.71 11.19 -19.04
C LEU A 5 -9.76 12.72 -19.02
N GLY A 6 -8.84 13.39 -19.74
CA GLY A 6 -8.86 14.84 -19.91
C GLY A 6 -10.15 15.34 -20.55
N LYS A 7 -10.64 14.67 -21.61
CA LYS A 7 -11.94 15.02 -22.25
C LYS A 7 -13.14 14.80 -21.33
N ALA A 8 -13.12 13.78 -20.49
CA ALA A 8 -14.17 13.51 -19.52
C ALA A 8 -14.22 14.57 -18.40
N LEU A 9 -13.05 15.05 -17.97
CA LEU A 9 -12.92 16.10 -16.96
C LEU A 9 -13.22 17.50 -17.53
N ASN A 10 -12.90 17.74 -18.80
CA ASN A 10 -13.13 19.02 -19.51
C ASN A 10 -14.51 19.16 -20.16
N GLY A 11 -15.55 18.41 -19.70
CA GLY A 11 -16.94 18.53 -20.17
C GLY A 11 -17.62 19.85 -19.75
N LYS A 12 -18.85 20.09 -20.23
CA LYS A 12 -19.59 21.39 -20.21
C LYS A 12 -19.72 22.14 -18.85
N ASN A 13 -19.26 21.55 -17.73
CA ASN A 13 -19.15 22.22 -16.42
C ASN A 13 -17.72 22.09 -15.85
N ALA A 14 -16.74 22.24 -16.68
CA ALA A 14 -15.44 21.65 -16.61
C ALA A 14 -14.47 22.31 -15.64
N PHE A 15 -13.80 21.46 -14.93
CA PHE A 15 -12.50 21.76 -14.34
C PHE A 15 -11.46 21.79 -15.47
N ASP A 16 -10.61 22.79 -15.49
CA ASP A 16 -9.47 22.84 -16.38
C ASP A 16 -8.40 21.87 -15.85
N CYS A 17 -8.29 20.68 -16.46
CA CYS A 17 -7.30 19.68 -16.06
C CYS A 17 -5.95 20.08 -16.67
N ALA A 18 -5.11 20.71 -15.86
CA ALA A 18 -3.80 21.18 -16.29
C ALA A 18 -2.79 20.04 -16.49
N SER A 19 -2.86 18.96 -15.68
CA SER A 19 -1.94 17.82 -15.77
C SER A 19 -2.54 16.55 -15.14
N VAL A 20 -2.00 15.39 -15.53
CA VAL A 20 -2.29 14.10 -14.93
C VAL A 20 -1.00 13.56 -14.32
N VAL A 21 -1.04 13.27 -13.02
CA VAL A 21 0.11 12.79 -12.26
C VAL A 21 -0.20 11.40 -11.71
N PRO A 22 0.73 10.42 -11.79
CA PRO A 22 0.57 9.13 -11.11
C PRO A 22 0.36 9.30 -9.60
N SER A 23 -0.55 8.51 -9.03
CA SER A 23 -0.93 8.61 -7.59
C SER A 23 0.28 8.49 -6.66
N VAL A 24 1.23 7.62 -6.96
CA VAL A 24 2.45 7.43 -6.16
C VAL A 24 3.33 8.68 -6.09
N ILE A 25 3.35 9.51 -7.15
CA ILE A 25 4.07 10.79 -7.13
C ILE A 25 3.37 11.78 -6.22
N ALA A 26 2.03 11.88 -6.32
CA ALA A 26 1.25 12.73 -5.42
C ALA A 26 1.37 12.27 -3.95
N ALA A 27 1.37 10.95 -3.71
CA ALA A 27 1.59 10.39 -2.39
C ALA A 27 3.00 10.71 -1.85
N ALA A 28 4.03 10.64 -2.71
CA ALA A 28 5.40 11.01 -2.34
C ALA A 28 5.49 12.46 -1.87
N GLU A 29 4.92 13.40 -2.61
CA GLU A 29 4.87 14.82 -2.24
C GLU A 29 4.14 15.06 -0.89
N ALA A 30 3.16 14.22 -0.55
CA ALA A 30 2.42 14.33 0.70
C ALA A 30 3.19 13.78 1.92
N VAL A 31 4.06 12.78 1.73
CA VAL A 31 4.68 12.04 2.84
C VAL A 31 6.19 12.23 2.97
N LEU A 32 6.86 12.77 1.96
CA LEU A 32 8.31 12.98 1.96
C LEU A 32 8.69 14.44 2.23
N SER A 33 9.83 14.62 2.85
CA SER A 33 10.51 15.92 2.91
C SER A 33 11.50 16.08 1.75
N SER A 34 11.80 17.33 1.37
CA SER A 34 12.82 17.62 0.35
C SER A 34 14.18 17.01 0.70
N GLN A 35 14.55 16.96 1.99
CA GLN A 35 15.80 16.35 2.43
C GLN A 35 15.83 14.83 2.19
N GLN A 36 14.72 14.14 2.36
CA GLN A 36 14.64 12.70 2.08
C GLN A 36 14.74 12.44 0.58
N MET A 37 14.09 13.27 -0.26
CA MET A 37 14.21 13.18 -1.72
C MET A 37 15.65 13.44 -2.19
N GLU A 38 16.34 14.38 -1.55
CA GLU A 38 17.76 14.68 -1.84
C GLU A 38 18.67 13.50 -1.46
N ASN A 39 18.44 12.88 -0.31
CA ASN A 39 19.29 11.82 0.22
C ASN A 39 19.10 10.45 -0.45
N GLY A 40 18.00 10.24 -1.15
CA GLY A 40 17.63 8.96 -1.79
C GLY A 40 16.65 8.14 -0.96
N ILE A 41 15.38 8.08 -1.44
CA ILE A 41 14.26 7.38 -0.79
C ILE A 41 13.35 6.73 -1.83
N GLY A 42 12.76 5.58 -1.47
CA GLY A 42 11.65 4.97 -2.21
C GLY A 42 10.32 5.24 -1.53
N VAL A 43 9.25 5.39 -2.32
CA VAL A 43 7.87 5.35 -1.83
C VAL A 43 7.22 4.09 -2.38
N VAL A 44 6.57 3.32 -1.52
CA VAL A 44 5.80 2.13 -1.88
C VAL A 44 4.35 2.39 -1.49
N ASP A 45 3.52 2.63 -2.49
CA ASP A 45 2.08 2.86 -2.33
C ASP A 45 1.34 1.52 -2.46
N LEU A 46 0.95 0.97 -1.30
CA LEU A 46 0.21 -0.29 -1.17
C LEU A 46 -1.29 -0.04 -1.38
N GLY A 47 -1.69 0.08 -2.64
CA GLY A 47 -3.07 0.35 -3.03
C GLY A 47 -3.99 -0.87 -2.95
N ASP A 48 -5.23 -0.67 -3.40
CA ASP A 48 -6.24 -1.74 -3.48
C ASP A 48 -5.91 -2.77 -4.56
N SER A 49 -5.73 -2.31 -5.79
CA SER A 49 -5.55 -3.18 -6.97
C SER A 49 -4.11 -3.26 -7.46
N THR A 50 -3.26 -2.33 -7.03
CA THR A 50 -1.86 -2.25 -7.45
C THR A 50 -0.97 -1.78 -6.31
N THR A 51 0.31 -2.15 -6.38
CA THR A 51 1.37 -1.57 -5.55
C THR A 51 2.30 -0.75 -6.44
N SER A 52 2.41 0.54 -6.19
CA SER A 52 3.24 1.44 -6.99
C SER A 52 4.51 1.82 -6.25
N VAL A 53 5.60 1.99 -6.98
CA VAL A 53 6.91 2.39 -6.44
C VAL A 53 7.39 3.63 -7.15
N ALA A 54 7.79 4.66 -6.39
CA ALA A 54 8.52 5.82 -6.90
C ALA A 54 9.86 5.92 -6.15
N ILE A 55 10.91 6.33 -6.85
CA ILE A 55 12.26 6.49 -6.27
C ILE A 55 12.73 7.91 -6.56
N TYR A 56 13.16 8.59 -5.50
CA TYR A 56 13.78 9.91 -5.56
C TYR A 56 15.24 9.82 -5.11
N ASP A 57 16.12 10.52 -5.79
CA ASP A 57 17.54 10.62 -5.45
C ASP A 57 18.08 11.95 -6.01
N ALA A 58 18.91 12.65 -5.27
CA ALA A 58 19.40 13.99 -5.60
C ALA A 58 18.26 14.99 -5.89
N GLY A 59 17.15 14.89 -5.15
CA GLY A 59 15.98 15.76 -5.29
C GLY A 59 15.09 15.47 -6.51
N GLU A 60 15.45 14.52 -7.35
CA GLU A 60 14.75 14.24 -8.61
C GLU A 60 14.08 12.86 -8.60
N LEU A 61 12.97 12.75 -9.32
CA LEU A 61 12.29 11.46 -9.56
C LEU A 61 13.14 10.62 -10.54
N GLN A 62 13.66 9.50 -10.06
CA GLN A 62 14.52 8.60 -10.82
C GLN A 62 13.75 7.45 -11.48
N PHE A 63 12.69 6.96 -10.82
CA PHE A 63 11.98 5.78 -11.29
C PHE A 63 10.53 5.77 -10.81
N VAL A 64 9.66 5.26 -11.66
CA VAL A 64 8.28 4.87 -11.29
C VAL A 64 8.00 3.49 -11.86
N GLY A 65 7.42 2.62 -11.05
CA GLY A 65 7.01 1.29 -11.46
C GLY A 65 5.75 0.84 -10.74
N VAL A 66 5.08 -0.16 -11.31
CA VAL A 66 3.83 -0.72 -10.76
C VAL A 66 3.93 -2.23 -10.72
N VAL A 67 3.55 -2.80 -9.59
CA VAL A 67 3.24 -4.22 -9.41
C VAL A 67 1.73 -4.36 -9.57
N PRO A 68 1.21 -5.20 -10.48
CA PRO A 68 -0.22 -5.33 -10.74
C PRO A 68 -0.92 -6.21 -9.69
N ILE A 69 -0.57 -6.03 -8.42
CA ILE A 69 -1.12 -6.74 -7.26
C ILE A 69 -1.28 -5.71 -6.14
N GLY A 70 -2.41 -5.75 -5.43
CA GLY A 70 -2.72 -4.86 -4.33
C GLY A 70 -3.39 -5.57 -3.15
N SER A 71 -3.81 -4.79 -2.17
CA SER A 71 -4.40 -5.31 -0.93
C SER A 71 -5.75 -6.02 -1.13
N ASN A 72 -6.46 -5.75 -2.24
CA ASN A 72 -7.70 -6.44 -2.59
C ASN A 72 -7.46 -7.90 -3.03
N ASP A 73 -6.26 -8.21 -3.51
CA ASP A 73 -5.94 -9.59 -3.86
C ASP A 73 -5.85 -10.47 -2.61
N ILE A 74 -5.44 -9.91 -1.46
CA ILE A 74 -5.56 -10.57 -0.14
C ILE A 74 -7.03 -10.89 0.17
N THR A 75 -7.95 -9.95 -0.07
CA THR A 75 -9.39 -10.15 0.16
C THR A 75 -9.95 -11.24 -0.74
N LYS A 76 -9.58 -11.28 -2.02
CA LYS A 76 -10.00 -12.32 -2.96
C LYS A 76 -9.51 -13.70 -2.52
N ASP A 77 -8.25 -13.82 -2.11
CA ASP A 77 -7.68 -15.07 -1.64
C ASP A 77 -8.36 -15.54 -0.35
N LEU A 78 -8.57 -14.63 0.60
CA LEU A 78 -9.31 -14.94 1.82
C LEU A 78 -10.75 -15.40 1.51
N ALA A 79 -11.46 -14.74 0.60
CA ALA A 79 -12.80 -15.14 0.20
C ALA A 79 -12.83 -16.56 -0.37
N MET A 80 -11.85 -16.89 -1.20
CA MET A 80 -11.72 -18.20 -1.83
C MET A 80 -11.35 -19.30 -0.82
N ILE A 81 -10.32 -19.08 -0.01
CA ILE A 81 -9.80 -20.09 0.93
C ILE A 81 -10.77 -20.30 2.11
N LEU A 82 -11.36 -19.23 2.64
CA LEU A 82 -12.32 -19.29 3.73
C LEU A 82 -13.74 -19.62 3.23
N LYS A 83 -13.94 -19.77 1.92
CA LYS A 83 -15.23 -20.08 1.27
C LYS A 83 -16.34 -19.13 1.74
N THR A 84 -16.07 -17.84 1.71
CA THR A 84 -16.97 -16.80 2.19
C THR A 84 -17.18 -15.71 1.14
N VAL A 85 -18.11 -14.79 1.39
CA VAL A 85 -18.36 -13.65 0.52
C VAL A 85 -17.28 -12.59 0.67
N PRO A 86 -16.98 -11.80 -0.38
CA PRO A 86 -15.91 -10.79 -0.35
C PRO A 86 -16.03 -9.80 0.82
N GLU A 87 -17.23 -9.41 1.19
CA GLU A 87 -17.48 -8.46 2.26
C GLU A 87 -17.08 -9.00 3.63
N VAL A 88 -17.24 -10.31 3.86
CA VAL A 88 -16.78 -10.98 5.09
C VAL A 88 -15.27 -11.15 5.06
N ALA A 89 -14.70 -11.52 3.92
CA ALA A 89 -13.26 -11.64 3.73
C ALA A 89 -12.55 -10.29 3.95
N GLU A 90 -13.12 -9.19 3.46
CA GLU A 90 -12.62 -7.84 3.71
C GLU A 90 -12.65 -7.49 5.20
N GLU A 91 -13.73 -7.81 5.90
CA GLU A 91 -13.80 -7.62 7.35
C GLU A 91 -12.76 -8.49 8.09
N VAL A 92 -12.52 -9.73 7.65
CA VAL A 92 -11.44 -10.58 8.17
C VAL A 92 -10.09 -9.90 7.97
N LYS A 93 -9.80 -9.43 6.77
CA LYS A 93 -8.56 -8.72 6.46
C LYS A 93 -8.37 -7.50 7.37
N LEU A 94 -9.35 -6.61 7.43
CA LEU A 94 -9.24 -5.35 8.19
C LEU A 94 -9.07 -5.56 9.69
N ARG A 95 -9.70 -6.60 10.28
CA ARG A 95 -9.71 -6.83 11.72
C ARG A 95 -8.63 -7.79 12.21
N PHE A 96 -8.26 -8.77 11.38
CA PHE A 96 -7.43 -9.88 11.81
C PHE A 96 -6.14 -10.05 11.02
N ALA A 97 -6.02 -9.53 9.78
CA ALA A 97 -4.77 -9.63 9.04
C ALA A 97 -3.65 -8.84 9.73
N SER A 98 -2.48 -9.42 9.71
CA SER A 98 -1.26 -8.83 10.28
C SER A 98 -0.07 -9.37 9.52
N ALA A 99 0.94 -8.54 9.33
CA ALA A 99 2.23 -8.97 8.81
C ALA A 99 3.16 -9.54 9.91
N ASN A 100 2.67 -9.62 11.17
CA ASN A 100 3.30 -10.34 12.26
C ASN A 100 2.68 -11.73 12.33
N PHE A 101 3.21 -12.70 11.60
CA PHE A 101 2.65 -14.04 11.49
C PHE A 101 2.94 -14.88 12.74
N GLU A 102 2.05 -14.79 13.72
CA GLU A 102 2.20 -15.54 14.99
C GLU A 102 1.88 -17.03 14.82
N LYS A 103 1.23 -17.43 13.70
CA LYS A 103 0.83 -18.82 13.36
C LYS A 103 0.11 -19.54 14.51
N ILE A 104 -0.78 -18.79 15.17
CA ILE A 104 -1.57 -19.31 16.29
C ILE A 104 -2.74 -20.11 15.74
N ASP A 105 -2.81 -21.39 16.09
CA ASP A 105 -3.95 -22.25 15.78
C ASP A 105 -5.11 -21.95 16.77
N LYS A 106 -5.89 -20.93 16.41
CA LYS A 106 -7.03 -20.48 17.20
C LYS A 106 -8.15 -19.98 16.31
N ASP A 107 -9.34 -20.42 16.57
CA ASP A 107 -10.53 -19.94 15.87
C ASP A 107 -11.00 -18.59 16.40
N PHE A 108 -11.59 -17.82 15.51
CA PHE A 108 -12.29 -16.57 15.82
C PHE A 108 -13.60 -16.49 15.03
N THR A 109 -14.52 -15.66 15.51
CA THR A 109 -15.86 -15.56 14.94
C THR A 109 -16.18 -14.12 14.56
N ILE A 110 -16.78 -13.95 13.38
CA ILE A 110 -17.35 -12.71 12.89
C ILE A 110 -18.87 -12.88 12.80
N LYS A 111 -19.61 -11.87 13.28
CA LYS A 111 -21.08 -11.81 13.15
C LYS A 111 -21.43 -10.72 12.15
N ARG A 112 -22.13 -11.09 11.08
CA ARG A 112 -22.62 -10.17 10.06
C ARG A 112 -23.99 -10.63 9.55
N ASP A 113 -24.93 -9.71 9.39
CA ASP A 113 -26.27 -9.96 8.83
C ASP A 113 -27.01 -11.14 9.47
N ARG A 114 -26.94 -11.27 10.80
CA ARG A 114 -27.49 -12.37 11.62
C ARG A 114 -26.86 -13.75 11.35
N MET A 115 -25.78 -13.80 10.58
CA MET A 115 -24.98 -14.99 10.36
C MET A 115 -23.70 -14.93 11.21
N GLU A 116 -23.21 -16.11 11.58
CA GLU A 116 -21.99 -16.27 12.34
C GLU A 116 -21.00 -17.08 11.50
N TYR A 117 -19.81 -16.52 11.32
CA TYR A 117 -18.72 -17.10 10.54
C TYR A 117 -17.56 -17.41 11.46
N THR A 118 -17.10 -18.65 11.48
CA THR A 118 -15.93 -19.05 12.28
C THR A 118 -14.79 -19.40 11.36
N PHE A 119 -13.62 -18.81 11.62
CA PHE A 119 -12.42 -19.00 10.82
C PHE A 119 -11.22 -19.28 11.71
N ASN A 120 -10.24 -20.00 11.17
CA ASN A 120 -8.99 -20.28 11.85
C ASN A 120 -7.95 -19.18 11.59
N ARG A 121 -7.30 -18.68 12.63
CA ARG A 121 -6.33 -17.60 12.56
C ARG A 121 -5.10 -17.99 11.74
N MET A 122 -4.58 -19.19 11.90
CA MET A 122 -3.41 -19.68 11.19
C MET A 122 -3.67 -19.70 9.68
N THR A 123 -4.84 -20.14 9.24
CA THR A 123 -5.23 -20.11 7.82
C THR A 123 -5.25 -18.68 7.26
N VAL A 124 -5.75 -17.70 8.03
CA VAL A 124 -5.72 -16.30 7.62
C VAL A 124 -4.28 -15.79 7.49
N ASP A 125 -3.42 -16.10 8.48
CA ASP A 125 -2.02 -15.67 8.46
C ASP A 125 -1.27 -16.27 7.26
N GLU A 126 -1.49 -17.55 6.91
CA GLU A 126 -0.88 -18.21 5.74
C GLU A 126 -1.28 -17.54 4.41
N VAL A 127 -2.55 -17.19 4.25
CA VAL A 127 -3.05 -16.50 3.04
C VAL A 127 -2.44 -15.11 2.93
N VAL A 128 -2.43 -14.36 4.03
CA VAL A 128 -1.87 -13.00 4.07
C VAL A 128 -0.37 -13.02 3.80
N GLU A 129 0.37 -13.95 4.42
CA GLU A 129 1.82 -14.12 4.25
C GLU A 129 2.15 -14.37 2.78
N ALA A 130 1.49 -15.35 2.14
CA ALA A 130 1.73 -15.69 0.74
C ALA A 130 1.50 -14.51 -0.21
N ARG A 131 0.44 -13.72 0.00
CA ARG A 131 0.15 -12.57 -0.85
C ARG A 131 1.10 -11.38 -0.59
N LEU A 132 1.45 -11.13 0.66
CA LEU A 132 2.46 -10.10 0.98
C LEU A 132 3.83 -10.45 0.42
N GLU A 133 4.21 -11.73 0.44
CA GLU A 133 5.45 -12.20 -0.18
C GLU A 133 5.48 -11.85 -1.67
N GLU A 134 4.41 -12.15 -2.42
CA GLU A 134 4.32 -11.84 -3.85
C GLU A 134 4.37 -10.33 -4.13
N ILE A 135 3.66 -9.52 -3.33
CA ILE A 135 3.69 -8.06 -3.45
C ILE A 135 5.13 -7.54 -3.26
N PHE A 136 5.80 -7.96 -2.18
CA PHE A 136 7.14 -7.45 -1.88
C PHE A 136 8.22 -8.03 -2.79
N ASP A 137 8.05 -9.21 -3.35
CA ASP A 137 8.91 -9.72 -4.43
C ASP A 137 8.82 -8.83 -5.68
N GLY A 138 7.61 -8.40 -6.01
CA GLY A 138 7.39 -7.39 -7.05
C GLY A 138 8.09 -6.07 -6.75
N VAL A 139 7.96 -5.56 -5.53
CA VAL A 139 8.65 -4.32 -5.08
C VAL A 139 10.16 -4.49 -5.19
N CYS A 140 10.73 -5.59 -4.68
CA CYS A 140 12.16 -5.88 -4.76
C CYS A 140 12.65 -5.96 -6.22
N SER A 141 11.84 -6.56 -7.10
CA SER A 141 12.12 -6.61 -8.54
C SER A 141 12.18 -5.22 -9.16
N LEU A 142 11.25 -4.33 -8.81
CA LEU A 142 11.25 -2.93 -9.27
C LEU A 142 12.47 -2.16 -8.74
N LEU A 143 12.80 -2.28 -7.46
CA LEU A 143 13.99 -1.65 -6.87
C LEU A 143 15.28 -2.15 -7.56
N LYS A 144 15.38 -3.43 -7.87
CA LYS A 144 16.50 -4.01 -8.61
C LYS A 144 16.57 -3.49 -10.04
N LYS A 145 15.42 -3.44 -10.74
CA LYS A 145 15.33 -2.91 -12.11
C LYS A 145 15.76 -1.45 -12.18
N ALA A 146 15.43 -0.66 -11.16
CA ALA A 146 15.81 0.74 -11.03
C ALA A 146 17.29 0.94 -10.62
N GLY A 147 18.01 -0.12 -10.20
CA GLY A 147 19.40 -0.02 -9.72
C GLY A 147 19.54 0.43 -8.27
N TYR A 148 18.44 0.48 -7.50
CA TYR A 148 18.38 0.97 -6.13
C TYR A 148 18.16 -0.11 -5.07
N ALA A 149 18.24 -1.39 -5.42
CA ALA A 149 18.18 -2.48 -4.44
C ALA A 149 19.24 -2.29 -3.36
N LYS A 150 18.82 -2.18 -2.08
CA LYS A 150 19.68 -1.97 -0.90
C LYS A 150 20.54 -0.67 -0.95
N ARG A 151 20.14 0.31 -1.76
CA ARG A 151 20.96 1.50 -2.03
C ARG A 151 20.24 2.83 -1.76
N LEU A 152 19.18 2.83 -0.98
CA LEU A 152 18.44 4.04 -0.60
C LEU A 152 18.79 4.39 0.86
N PRO A 153 19.57 5.45 1.11
CA PRO A 153 19.98 5.85 2.44
C PRO A 153 18.81 6.12 3.40
N GLU A 154 17.74 6.74 2.90
CA GLU A 154 16.51 7.00 3.68
C GLU A 154 15.55 5.79 3.70
N GLY A 155 15.87 4.72 2.96
CA GLY A 155 15.06 3.52 2.89
C GLY A 155 13.80 3.69 2.05
N VAL A 156 12.70 3.10 2.52
CA VAL A 156 11.40 3.16 1.84
C VAL A 156 10.31 3.71 2.77
N MET A 157 9.43 4.53 2.21
CA MET A 157 8.22 5.02 2.87
C MET A 157 7.03 4.25 2.33
N LEU A 158 6.26 3.61 3.22
CA LEU A 158 5.05 2.88 2.88
C LEU A 158 3.84 3.81 3.01
N THR A 159 2.97 3.80 2.02
CA THR A 159 1.72 4.56 1.99
C THR A 159 0.60 3.72 1.37
N GLY A 160 -0.60 4.29 1.26
CA GLY A 160 -1.79 3.59 0.77
C GLY A 160 -2.51 2.79 1.84
N GLY A 161 -3.71 2.30 1.50
CA GLY A 161 -4.57 1.55 2.43
C GLY A 161 -3.91 0.30 3.01
N GLY A 162 -3.10 -0.42 2.22
CA GLY A 162 -2.36 -1.60 2.65
C GLY A 162 -1.30 -1.31 3.71
N ALA A 163 -0.78 -0.07 3.78
CA ALA A 163 0.19 0.34 4.79
C ALA A 163 -0.39 0.41 6.22
N ASN A 164 -1.72 0.35 6.36
CA ASN A 164 -2.40 0.26 7.67
C ASN A 164 -2.34 -1.14 8.30
N MET A 165 -1.90 -2.15 7.56
CA MET A 165 -1.77 -3.50 8.09
C MET A 165 -0.75 -3.55 9.22
N ARG A 166 -1.12 -4.16 10.35
CA ARG A 166 -0.26 -4.26 11.52
C ARG A 166 1.03 -5.01 11.20
N GLY A 167 2.19 -4.42 11.54
CA GLY A 167 3.50 -5.04 11.34
C GLY A 167 4.07 -4.95 9.93
N ILE A 168 3.37 -4.25 9.00
CA ILE A 168 3.79 -4.14 7.61
C ILE A 168 5.14 -3.44 7.44
N ASP A 169 5.47 -2.48 8.31
CA ASP A 169 6.75 -1.77 8.30
C ASP A 169 7.92 -2.69 8.67
N ALA A 170 7.74 -3.56 9.66
CA ALA A 170 8.75 -4.54 10.04
C ALA A 170 8.94 -5.59 8.94
N TYR A 171 7.84 -6.11 8.39
CA TYR A 171 7.85 -7.05 7.28
C TYR A 171 8.52 -6.45 6.04
N ALA A 172 8.16 -5.23 5.66
CA ALA A 172 8.77 -4.53 4.53
C ALA A 172 10.28 -4.37 4.73
N ARG A 173 10.73 -3.96 5.95
CA ARG A 173 12.15 -3.81 6.28
C ARG A 173 12.93 -5.10 6.07
N GLU A 174 12.37 -6.22 6.47
CA GLU A 174 13.00 -7.53 6.28
C GLU A 174 13.06 -7.91 4.80
N ARG A 175 11.97 -7.72 4.05
CA ARG A 175 11.88 -8.13 2.63
C ARG A 175 12.74 -7.27 1.71
N VAL A 176 12.73 -5.94 1.86
CA VAL A 176 13.52 -5.04 1.01
C VAL A 176 14.96 -4.85 1.47
N GLU A 177 15.30 -5.29 2.69
CA GLU A 177 16.60 -5.10 3.35
C GLU A 177 17.03 -3.61 3.39
N LEU A 178 16.07 -2.72 3.62
CA LEU A 178 16.24 -1.28 3.78
C LEU A 178 15.42 -0.81 4.99
N ALA A 179 15.71 0.35 5.54
CA ALA A 179 14.81 0.98 6.51
C ALA A 179 13.41 1.14 5.87
N ALA A 180 12.35 0.78 6.60
CA ALA A 180 10.99 0.95 6.14
C ALA A 180 10.16 1.65 7.23
N ARG A 181 9.36 2.63 6.83
CA ARG A 181 8.51 3.44 7.74
C ARG A 181 7.17 3.70 7.07
N ILE A 182 6.12 3.90 7.88
CA ILE A 182 4.80 4.29 7.37
C ILE A 182 4.79 5.80 7.18
N GLY A 183 4.50 6.24 5.96
CA GLY A 183 4.32 7.63 5.60
C GLY A 183 3.01 8.17 6.14
N ARG A 184 3.07 9.35 6.72
CA ARG A 184 1.88 10.10 7.12
C ARG A 184 1.92 11.46 6.44
N PRO A 185 0.82 11.94 5.85
CA PRO A 185 0.79 13.27 5.25
C PRO A 185 1.32 14.31 6.24
N GLY A 186 2.31 15.09 5.82
CA GLY A 186 2.87 16.17 6.63
C GLY A 186 1.82 17.26 6.84
N MET A 187 1.79 17.87 8.02
CA MET A 187 0.85 18.96 8.38
C MET A 187 1.08 20.27 7.61
N THR A 188 1.68 20.23 6.43
CA THR A 188 1.94 21.42 5.61
C THR A 188 0.71 21.85 4.79
N LEU A 189 -0.34 21.04 4.75
CA LEU A 189 -1.60 21.40 4.10
C LEU A 189 -2.57 21.97 5.13
N ALA A 190 -2.64 23.28 5.16
CA ALA A 190 -3.65 24.14 5.77
C ALA A 190 -4.11 23.80 7.20
N THR A 191 -4.00 24.76 8.05
CA THR A 191 -4.24 24.86 9.50
C THR A 191 -5.65 24.43 10.00
N GLU A 192 -6.47 23.71 9.26
CA GLU A 192 -7.86 23.44 9.66
C GLU A 192 -8.36 21.99 9.55
N VAL A 193 -7.55 20.99 9.18
CA VAL A 193 -8.04 19.61 9.08
C VAL A 193 -7.34 18.71 10.10
N LYS A 194 -7.94 18.57 11.27
CA LYS A 194 -7.49 17.69 12.36
C LYS A 194 -7.66 16.18 12.09
N GLU A 195 -8.14 15.77 10.92
CA GLU A 195 -8.50 14.36 10.63
C GLU A 195 -7.62 13.64 9.61
N ILE A 196 -6.60 14.29 9.03
CA ILE A 196 -5.75 13.67 7.99
C ILE A 196 -4.53 12.93 8.60
N SER A 197 -4.69 12.20 9.69
CA SER A 197 -3.56 11.48 10.30
C SER A 197 -3.57 9.96 10.06
N LYS A 198 -4.46 9.45 9.19
CA LYS A 198 -4.46 8.04 8.78
C LYS A 198 -3.96 7.94 7.35
N PRO A 199 -3.05 7.02 7.02
CA PRO A 199 -2.77 6.68 5.63
C PRO A 199 -4.07 6.12 5.04
N GLU A 200 -4.51 6.67 3.91
CA GLU A 200 -5.62 6.11 3.13
C GLU A 200 -5.21 4.85 2.40
#